data_635ab18461880d6b629c6aa7d93b6432
#
_entry.id   635ab18461880d6b629c6aa7d93b6432
#
_cell.length_a   1.000
_cell.length_b   1.000
_cell.length_c   1.000
_cell.angle_alpha   90.00
_cell.angle_beta   90.00
_cell.angle_gamma   90.00
#
_symmetry.space_group_name_H-M   'P 1'
#
loop_
_entity.id
_entity.type
_entity.pdbx_description
1 polymer ?
#
loop_
_entity_poly.entity_id
_entity_poly.type
_entity_poly.pdbx_seq_one_letter_code
_entity_poly.pdbx_strand_id
1 'polypeptide(L)'
;MKKTILSCLMLAGVACSASAISIPDSLNYTARIGYNIGSTAPIGMPATIRKMNSYKIVANVSYGIDVQKDLWNNWGLLTGIHLENKGMEIDATVKNYHMEMVRGGERIEGRYTGRLVTKCDEWMLTLPVMATYRAGRWLLKGGPYVSYLTTKHFDGYVYDGYLREGDPTGPKVEMGNEEGTRGTYDFGSDMRRWQFGVDLGADCQITKRFGLYADITWGLTGIHRSSFKTIEQTLYPIFGTIGVMYKLK
;
A
#
# COMPACT_ATOMS: atom_id res chain seq x y z
N MET A 1 -11.22 -3.03 18.50
CA MET A 1 -10.40 -3.26 19.72
C MET A 1 -9.89 -4.70 19.87
N LYS A 2 -10.71 -5.78 19.69
CA LYS A 2 -10.22 -7.16 19.84
C LYS A 2 -9.15 -7.59 18.80
N LYS A 3 -9.16 -7.06 17.58
CA LYS A 3 -8.19 -7.39 16.52
C LYS A 3 -6.80 -6.76 16.73
N THR A 4 -6.73 -5.59 17.36
CA THR A 4 -5.47 -4.90 17.68
C THR A 4 -4.69 -5.58 18.81
N ILE A 5 -5.41 -6.13 19.78
CA ILE A 5 -4.81 -6.86 20.92
C ILE A 5 -4.19 -8.19 20.43
N LEU A 6 -4.82 -8.86 19.46
CA LEU A 6 -4.30 -10.11 18.89
C LEU A 6 -3.00 -9.90 18.10
N SER A 7 -2.87 -8.76 17.39
CA SER A 7 -1.62 -8.40 16.70
C SER A 7 -0.45 -8.15 17.67
N CYS A 8 -0.70 -7.47 18.79
CA CYS A 8 0.33 -7.25 19.82
C CYS A 8 0.75 -8.55 20.53
N LEU A 9 -0.19 -9.49 20.73
CA LEU A 9 0.11 -10.79 21.33
C LEU A 9 0.94 -11.70 20.42
N MET A 10 0.75 -11.65 19.09
CA MET A 10 1.59 -12.38 18.14
C MET A 10 3.03 -11.83 18.09
N LEU A 11 3.22 -10.52 18.19
CA LEU A 11 4.57 -9.93 18.26
C LEU A 11 5.31 -10.32 19.54
N ALA A 12 4.62 -10.37 20.68
CA ALA A 12 5.22 -10.79 21.95
C ALA A 12 5.61 -12.29 21.93
N GLY A 13 4.85 -13.14 21.24
CA GLY A 13 5.14 -14.57 21.09
C GLY A 13 6.39 -14.85 20.25
N VAL A 14 6.66 -14.05 19.22
CA VAL A 14 7.86 -14.18 18.37
C VAL A 14 9.12 -13.74 19.12
N ALA A 15 9.03 -12.75 19.99
CA ALA A 15 10.17 -12.28 20.78
C ALA A 15 10.65 -13.32 21.85
N CYS A 16 9.72 -14.14 22.39
CA CYS A 16 10.07 -15.14 23.39
C CYS A 16 10.65 -16.44 22.83
N SER A 17 10.38 -16.78 21.56
CA SER A 17 10.89 -18.00 20.93
C SER A 17 12.25 -17.83 20.22
N ALA A 18 12.78 -16.60 20.12
CA ALA A 18 14.05 -16.31 19.47
C ALA A 18 15.30 -16.87 20.21
N SER A 19 15.14 -17.38 21.43
CA SER A 19 16.26 -17.89 22.25
C SER A 19 16.76 -19.29 21.85
N ALA A 20 16.08 -19.98 20.92
CA ALA A 20 16.42 -21.35 20.55
C ALA A 20 17.03 -21.51 19.14
N ILE A 21 17.11 -20.44 18.36
CA ILE A 21 17.71 -20.49 17.02
C ILE A 21 19.19 -20.12 17.11
N SER A 22 20.08 -21.06 16.78
CA SER A 22 21.50 -20.78 16.60
C SER A 22 21.69 -19.82 15.43
N ILE A 23 21.89 -18.53 15.74
CA ILE A 23 22.05 -17.48 14.75
C ILE A 23 23.47 -17.50 14.21
N PRO A 24 23.72 -17.68 12.89
CA PRO A 24 25.07 -17.63 12.31
C PRO A 24 25.78 -16.31 12.60
N ASP A 25 27.06 -16.39 13.00
CA ASP A 25 27.83 -15.19 13.40
C ASP A 25 28.10 -14.20 12.26
N SER A 26 27.88 -14.61 11.02
CA SER A 26 28.08 -13.79 9.81
C SER A 26 26.85 -12.99 9.37
N LEU A 27 25.73 -13.11 10.08
CA LEU A 27 24.46 -12.45 9.72
C LEU A 27 24.04 -11.44 10.77
N ASN A 28 23.58 -10.29 10.32
CA ASN A 28 22.98 -9.25 11.15
C ASN A 28 21.45 -9.34 11.07
N TYR A 29 20.78 -9.37 12.22
CA TYR A 29 19.33 -9.41 12.31
C TYR A 29 18.81 -8.10 12.88
N THR A 30 17.77 -7.54 12.22
CA THR A 30 17.20 -6.26 12.61
C THR A 30 15.68 -6.35 12.63
N ALA A 31 15.08 -6.02 13.76
CA ALA A 31 13.63 -5.82 13.86
C ALA A 31 13.30 -4.37 13.49
N ARG A 32 12.19 -4.18 12.78
CA ARG A 32 11.73 -2.88 12.26
C ARG A 32 10.27 -2.65 12.60
N ILE A 33 9.96 -1.41 12.97
CA ILE A 33 8.58 -0.94 13.09
C ILE A 33 8.49 0.45 12.46
N GLY A 34 7.50 0.66 11.61
CA GLY A 34 7.35 1.90 10.89
C GLY A 34 5.91 2.25 10.57
N TYR A 35 5.78 3.39 9.94
CA TYR A 35 4.54 3.96 9.48
C TYR A 35 4.63 4.25 7.98
N ASN A 36 3.66 3.73 7.22
CA ASN A 36 3.58 3.93 5.77
C ASN A 36 2.75 5.17 5.46
N ILE A 37 3.27 6.04 4.62
CA ILE A 37 2.62 7.25 4.12
C ILE A 37 2.68 7.19 2.60
N GLY A 38 1.55 7.24 1.95
CA GLY A 38 1.52 7.15 0.50
C GLY A 38 0.14 6.86 -0.03
N SER A 39 0.07 6.54 -1.28
CA SER A 39 -1.18 6.34 -1.98
C SER A 39 -1.02 5.32 -3.09
N THR A 40 -2.12 4.69 -3.44
CA THR A 40 -2.26 3.95 -4.68
C THR A 40 -2.87 4.87 -5.72
N ALA A 41 -2.09 5.26 -6.71
CA ALA A 41 -2.43 6.31 -7.66
C ALA A 41 -2.05 5.93 -9.10
N PRO A 42 -2.69 6.55 -10.12
CA PRO A 42 -2.23 6.42 -11.50
C PRO A 42 -0.90 7.16 -11.68
N ILE A 43 -0.05 6.65 -12.56
CA ILE A 43 1.16 7.37 -12.99
C ILE A 43 0.72 8.46 -13.99
N GLY A 44 0.82 9.72 -13.56
CA GLY A 44 0.23 10.85 -14.26
C GLY A 44 -1.27 10.99 -13.92
N MET A 45 -1.67 12.20 -13.54
CA MET A 45 -3.06 12.48 -13.21
C MET A 45 -3.90 12.54 -14.50
N PRO A 46 -4.90 11.66 -14.67
CA PRO A 46 -5.73 11.69 -15.86
C PRO A 46 -6.58 12.97 -15.90
N ALA A 47 -6.86 13.46 -17.12
CA ALA A 47 -7.67 14.66 -17.30
C ALA A 47 -9.11 14.54 -16.76
N THR A 48 -9.58 13.33 -16.54
CA THR A 48 -10.88 13.03 -15.93
C THR A 48 -10.93 13.31 -14.44
N ILE A 49 -9.79 13.27 -13.73
CA ILE A 49 -9.69 13.70 -12.32
C ILE A 49 -9.38 15.21 -12.31
N ARG A 50 -10.34 16.01 -11.88
CA ARG A 50 -10.27 17.46 -11.90
C ARG A 50 -9.66 18.06 -10.65
N LYS A 51 -9.91 17.43 -9.49
CA LYS A 51 -9.45 17.93 -8.20
C LYS A 51 -9.42 16.79 -7.19
N MET A 52 -8.39 16.74 -6.39
CA MET A 52 -8.36 15.97 -5.14
C MET A 52 -8.89 16.89 -4.03
N ASN A 53 -10.03 16.55 -3.44
CA ASN A 53 -10.68 17.38 -2.42
C ASN A 53 -10.10 17.10 -1.03
N SER A 54 -9.89 15.83 -0.71
CA SER A 54 -9.25 15.43 0.53
C SER A 54 -8.49 14.12 0.36
N TYR A 55 -7.46 13.98 1.16
CA TYR A 55 -6.71 12.75 1.36
C TYR A 55 -6.65 12.47 2.86
N LYS A 56 -7.14 11.33 3.28
CA LYS A 56 -7.07 10.90 4.68
C LYS A 56 -5.94 9.89 4.85
N ILE A 57 -5.04 10.21 5.75
CA ILE A 57 -4.01 9.28 6.19
C ILE A 57 -4.70 8.23 7.07
N VAL A 58 -4.64 6.98 6.65
CA VAL A 58 -5.11 5.84 7.42
C VAL A 58 -3.96 5.34 8.30
N ALA A 59 -4.25 4.68 9.41
CA ALA A 59 -3.22 4.12 10.27
C ALA A 59 -2.53 2.94 9.59
N ASN A 60 -1.49 3.25 8.81
CA ASN A 60 -0.71 2.28 8.05
C ASN A 60 0.57 1.92 8.80
N VAL A 61 0.70 0.67 9.17
CA VAL A 61 1.85 0.18 9.95
C VAL A 61 2.69 -0.80 9.14
N SER A 62 3.98 -0.83 9.45
CA SER A 62 4.94 -1.79 8.90
C SER A 62 5.70 -2.44 10.05
N TYR A 63 5.73 -3.76 10.05
CA TYR A 63 6.53 -4.58 10.95
C TYR A 63 7.44 -5.46 10.11
N GLY A 64 8.72 -5.54 10.45
CA GLY A 64 9.66 -6.33 9.67
C GLY A 64 10.77 -6.94 10.51
N ILE A 65 11.31 -8.02 9.98
CA ILE A 65 12.57 -8.62 10.42
C ILE A 65 13.44 -8.76 9.20
N ASP A 66 14.60 -8.10 9.24
CA ASP A 66 15.61 -8.15 8.19
C ASP A 66 16.76 -9.02 8.59
N VAL A 67 17.33 -9.66 7.61
CA VAL A 67 18.58 -10.42 7.66
C VAL A 67 19.54 -9.79 6.67
N GLN A 68 20.65 -9.28 7.14
CA GLN A 68 21.70 -8.66 6.32
C GLN A 68 22.99 -9.47 6.41
N LYS A 69 23.64 -9.64 5.28
CA LYS A 69 24.99 -10.20 5.17
C LYS A 69 25.92 -9.16 4.55
N ASP A 70 26.95 -8.78 5.28
CA ASP A 70 28.04 -7.96 4.74
C ASP A 70 28.92 -8.86 3.82
N LEU A 71 29.28 -8.38 2.63
CA LEU A 71 30.04 -9.12 1.62
C LEU A 71 31.47 -8.58 1.50
N TRP A 72 31.67 -7.52 0.69
CA TRP A 72 33.00 -6.89 0.46
C TRP A 72 32.87 -5.39 0.24
N ASN A 73 33.92 -4.65 0.58
CA ASN A 73 34.02 -3.20 0.31
C ASN A 73 32.78 -2.39 0.69
N ASN A 74 32.25 -2.62 1.90
CA ASN A 74 31.04 -1.99 2.42
C ASN A 74 29.71 -2.41 1.73
N TRP A 75 29.75 -3.29 0.74
CA TRP A 75 28.57 -3.85 0.11
C TRP A 75 28.05 -5.05 0.88
N GLY A 76 26.76 -5.26 0.81
CA GLY A 76 26.08 -6.40 1.42
C GLY A 76 24.78 -6.74 0.70
N LEU A 77 24.13 -7.75 1.20
CA LEU A 77 22.81 -8.19 0.76
C LEU A 77 21.87 -8.19 1.96
N LEU A 78 20.66 -7.71 1.76
CA LEU A 78 19.59 -7.71 2.75
C LEU A 78 18.36 -8.38 2.17
N THR A 79 17.74 -9.21 2.97
CA THR A 79 16.39 -9.74 2.74
C THR A 79 15.63 -9.75 4.06
N GLY A 80 14.33 -9.99 4.01
CA GLY A 80 13.51 -9.97 5.22
C GLY A 80 12.08 -10.42 4.96
N ILE A 81 11.28 -10.35 6.00
CA ILE A 81 9.83 -10.52 5.91
C ILE A 81 9.18 -9.33 6.60
N HIS A 82 8.35 -8.60 5.86
CA HIS A 82 7.62 -7.46 6.37
C HIS A 82 6.11 -7.74 6.32
N LEU A 83 5.42 -7.46 7.40
CA LEU A 83 3.96 -7.40 7.46
C LEU A 83 3.57 -5.92 7.40
N GLU A 84 2.93 -5.53 6.32
CA GLU A 84 2.62 -4.14 6.04
C GLU A 84 1.12 -3.94 5.84
N ASN A 85 0.63 -2.81 6.34
CA ASN A 85 -0.66 -2.29 5.95
C ASN A 85 -0.46 -1.03 5.10
N LYS A 86 -1.11 -0.98 3.94
CA LYS A 86 -1.11 0.14 3.01
C LYS A 86 -2.54 0.51 2.69
N GLY A 87 -3.01 1.61 3.21
CA GLY A 87 -4.37 2.08 3.03
C GLY A 87 -4.44 3.56 2.68
N MET A 88 -5.54 3.95 2.06
CA MET A 88 -5.87 5.34 1.73
C MET A 88 -7.38 5.54 1.69
N GLU A 89 -7.82 6.77 1.96
CA GLU A 89 -9.15 7.25 1.60
C GLU A 89 -8.98 8.59 0.87
N ILE A 90 -9.51 8.68 -0.35
CA ILE A 90 -9.42 9.86 -1.21
C ILE A 90 -10.81 10.29 -1.60
N ASP A 91 -11.08 11.58 -1.51
CA ASP A 91 -12.23 12.25 -2.11
C ASP A 91 -11.73 13.09 -3.28
N ALA A 92 -12.26 12.84 -4.46
CA ALA A 92 -11.91 13.54 -5.68
C ALA A 92 -13.14 14.02 -6.46
N THR A 93 -12.96 15.11 -7.20
CA THR A 93 -13.94 15.57 -8.20
C THR A 93 -13.50 15.06 -9.56
N VAL A 94 -14.40 14.34 -10.24
CA VAL A 94 -14.16 13.75 -11.55
C VAL A 94 -15.14 14.29 -12.59
N LYS A 95 -14.74 14.25 -13.86
CA LYS A 95 -15.57 14.63 -15.00
C LYS A 95 -15.37 13.64 -16.13
N ASN A 96 -16.48 13.09 -16.62
CA ASN A 96 -16.50 12.12 -17.72
C ASN A 96 -15.62 10.88 -17.43
N TYR A 97 -15.64 10.44 -16.17
CA TYR A 97 -14.84 9.32 -15.67
C TYR A 97 -15.59 8.01 -15.92
N HIS A 98 -14.97 7.08 -16.65
CA HIS A 98 -15.58 5.78 -16.92
C HIS A 98 -15.54 4.91 -15.67
N MET A 99 -16.69 4.41 -15.25
CA MET A 99 -16.78 3.50 -14.11
C MET A 99 -18.09 2.71 -14.12
N GLU A 100 -18.09 1.66 -13.32
CA GLU A 100 -19.26 0.85 -12.98
C GLU A 100 -19.59 1.07 -11.50
N MET A 101 -20.88 1.08 -11.19
CA MET A 101 -21.36 1.22 -9.82
C MET A 101 -22.71 0.52 -9.62
N VAL A 102 -23.10 0.34 -8.37
CA VAL A 102 -24.43 -0.17 -8.00
C VAL A 102 -25.22 0.97 -7.39
N ARG A 103 -26.46 1.17 -7.87
CA ARG A 103 -27.43 2.11 -7.32
C ARG A 103 -28.81 1.47 -7.23
N GLY A 104 -29.42 1.52 -6.03
CA GLY A 104 -30.74 0.91 -5.80
C GLY A 104 -30.77 -0.60 -6.04
N GLY A 105 -29.62 -1.29 -5.97
CA GLY A 105 -29.47 -2.72 -6.27
C GLY A 105 -29.20 -3.04 -7.74
N GLU A 106 -29.24 -2.06 -8.64
CA GLU A 106 -28.95 -2.22 -10.06
C GLU A 106 -27.50 -1.83 -10.37
N ARG A 107 -26.84 -2.60 -11.24
CA ARG A 107 -25.50 -2.34 -11.73
C ARG A 107 -25.59 -1.47 -12.97
N ILE A 108 -24.95 -0.32 -12.93
CA ILE A 108 -24.91 0.65 -14.02
C ILE A 108 -23.48 0.99 -14.38
N GLU A 109 -23.19 1.10 -15.68
CA GLU A 109 -21.86 1.43 -16.21
C GLU A 109 -21.98 2.64 -17.14
N GLY A 110 -20.99 3.55 -17.07
CA GLY A 110 -21.00 4.71 -17.93
C GLY A 110 -20.01 5.79 -17.54
N ARG A 111 -20.33 7.03 -17.91
CA ARG A 111 -19.49 8.22 -17.70
C ARG A 111 -20.01 9.04 -16.53
N TYR A 112 -19.26 9.00 -15.43
CA TYR A 112 -19.60 9.74 -14.22
C TYR A 112 -18.99 11.13 -14.18
N THR A 113 -19.75 12.09 -13.71
CA THR A 113 -19.30 13.46 -13.40
C THR A 113 -19.85 13.84 -12.03
N GLY A 114 -18.98 14.15 -11.07
CA GLY A 114 -19.36 14.46 -9.70
C GLY A 114 -18.22 14.19 -8.73
N ARG A 115 -18.58 13.85 -7.49
CA ARG A 115 -17.62 13.52 -6.43
C ARG A 115 -17.51 12.01 -6.23
N LEU A 116 -16.30 11.56 -5.98
CA LEU A 116 -15.92 10.15 -5.85
C LEU A 116 -15.10 9.97 -4.58
N VAL A 117 -15.53 9.10 -3.69
CA VAL A 117 -14.73 8.64 -2.54
C VAL A 117 -14.23 7.24 -2.84
N THR A 118 -12.93 7.05 -2.76
CA THR A 118 -12.26 5.75 -2.92
C THR A 118 -11.53 5.39 -1.62
N LYS A 119 -11.75 4.16 -1.17
CA LYS A 119 -11.05 3.55 -0.05
C LYS A 119 -10.28 2.35 -0.57
N CYS A 120 -9.01 2.28 -0.19
CA CYS A 120 -8.16 1.13 -0.45
C CYS A 120 -7.53 0.71 0.88
N ASP A 121 -7.54 -0.58 1.18
CA ASP A 121 -6.89 -1.14 2.37
C ASP A 121 -6.31 -2.51 2.03
N GLU A 122 -4.99 -2.63 2.14
CA GLU A 122 -4.22 -3.80 1.78
C GLU A 122 -3.34 -4.22 2.96
N TRP A 123 -3.49 -5.47 3.43
CA TRP A 123 -2.50 -6.12 4.26
C TRP A 123 -1.68 -7.07 3.43
N MET A 124 -0.37 -6.99 3.55
CA MET A 124 0.54 -7.79 2.73
C MET A 124 1.75 -8.30 3.51
N LEU A 125 2.24 -9.44 3.06
CA LEU A 125 3.56 -9.95 3.41
C LEU A 125 4.50 -9.59 2.27
N THR A 126 5.53 -8.79 2.58
CA THR A 126 6.53 -8.32 1.64
C THR A 126 7.87 -8.99 1.92
N LEU A 127 8.50 -9.47 0.87
CA LEU A 127 9.83 -10.05 0.87
C LEU A 127 10.75 -9.20 -0.03
N PRO A 128 11.58 -8.32 0.56
CA PRO A 128 12.57 -7.54 -0.18
C PRO A 128 13.84 -8.36 -0.44
N VAL A 129 14.52 -8.04 -1.55
CA VAL A 129 15.87 -8.52 -1.85
C VAL A 129 16.69 -7.31 -2.28
N MET A 130 17.55 -6.82 -1.39
CA MET A 130 18.20 -5.53 -1.57
C MET A 130 19.71 -5.64 -1.54
N ALA A 131 20.38 -4.94 -2.45
CA ALA A 131 21.79 -4.60 -2.27
C ALA A 131 21.89 -3.51 -1.20
N THR A 132 22.93 -3.59 -0.37
CA THR A 132 23.20 -2.60 0.68
C THR A 132 24.60 -2.03 0.54
N TYR A 133 24.77 -0.76 0.90
CA TYR A 133 26.04 -0.07 0.95
C TYR A 133 26.19 0.69 2.27
N ARG A 134 27.25 0.37 3.03
CA ARG A 134 27.52 0.98 4.34
C ARG A 134 28.44 2.19 4.21
N ALA A 135 27.95 3.34 4.63
CA ALA A 135 28.69 4.60 4.68
C ALA A 135 28.69 5.16 6.11
N GLY A 136 29.65 4.74 6.92
CA GLY A 136 29.70 5.09 8.33
C GLY A 136 28.51 4.58 9.12
N ARG A 137 27.69 5.51 9.64
CA ARG A 137 26.45 5.17 10.37
C ARG A 137 25.23 4.90 9.46
N TRP A 138 25.37 5.18 8.16
CA TRP A 138 24.31 5.00 7.18
C TRP A 138 24.45 3.66 6.47
N LEU A 139 23.34 3.01 6.25
CA LEU A 139 23.19 1.86 5.37
C LEU A 139 22.21 2.23 4.28
N LEU A 140 22.71 2.48 3.09
CA LEU A 140 21.89 2.67 1.90
C LEU A 140 21.46 1.30 1.38
N LYS A 141 20.25 1.19 0.89
CA LYS A 141 19.69 -0.08 0.41
C LYS A 141 18.77 0.14 -0.77
N GLY A 142 18.71 -0.84 -1.66
CA GLY A 142 17.80 -0.80 -2.79
C GLY A 142 17.75 -2.11 -3.52
N GLY A 143 16.57 -2.42 -4.05
CA GLY A 143 16.36 -3.66 -4.79
C GLY A 143 14.88 -3.95 -5.03
N PRO A 144 14.58 -5.08 -5.70
CA PRO A 144 13.22 -5.54 -5.91
C PRO A 144 12.58 -6.06 -4.64
N TYR A 145 11.25 -6.05 -4.62
CA TYR A 145 10.44 -6.75 -3.63
C TYR A 145 9.29 -7.51 -4.29
N VAL A 146 8.82 -8.52 -3.61
CA VAL A 146 7.56 -9.21 -3.90
C VAL A 146 6.66 -9.15 -2.68
N SER A 147 5.38 -8.85 -2.89
CA SER A 147 4.37 -8.82 -1.84
C SER A 147 3.20 -9.74 -2.17
N TYR A 148 2.71 -10.43 -1.15
CA TYR A 148 1.48 -11.22 -1.20
C TYR A 148 0.41 -10.58 -0.33
N LEU A 149 -0.71 -10.19 -0.94
CA LEU A 149 -1.84 -9.59 -0.25
C LEU A 149 -2.63 -10.65 0.52
N THR A 150 -2.63 -10.53 1.82
CA THR A 150 -3.45 -11.35 2.73
C THR A 150 -4.88 -10.82 2.81
N THR A 151 -5.03 -9.50 2.84
CA THR A 151 -6.32 -8.81 2.81
C THR A 151 -6.28 -7.73 1.75
N LYS A 152 -7.39 -7.54 1.05
CA LYS A 152 -7.50 -6.58 -0.04
C LYS A 152 -8.92 -6.03 -0.08
N HIS A 153 -9.05 -4.72 0.05
CA HIS A 153 -10.30 -3.98 -0.07
C HIS A 153 -10.09 -2.78 -0.98
N PHE A 154 -10.98 -2.62 -1.94
CA PHE A 154 -11.03 -1.45 -2.82
C PHE A 154 -12.49 -1.15 -3.09
N ASP A 155 -13.05 -0.25 -2.31
CA ASP A 155 -14.44 0.13 -2.35
C ASP A 155 -14.61 1.63 -2.26
N GLY A 156 -15.85 2.07 -2.49
CA GLY A 156 -16.17 3.48 -2.37
C GLY A 156 -17.58 3.82 -2.81
N TYR A 157 -17.81 5.11 -2.97
CA TYR A 157 -19.09 5.62 -3.43
C TYR A 157 -18.94 6.92 -4.22
N VAL A 158 -19.93 7.19 -5.03
CA VAL A 158 -20.06 8.44 -5.79
C VAL A 158 -21.28 9.21 -5.32
N TYR A 159 -21.18 10.54 -5.33
CA TYR A 159 -22.22 11.43 -4.84
C TYR A 159 -22.12 12.83 -5.45
N ASP A 160 -23.15 13.64 -5.28
CA ASP A 160 -23.23 15.01 -5.82
C ASP A 160 -22.86 15.08 -7.30
N GLY A 161 -23.52 14.25 -8.12
CA GLY A 161 -23.17 14.16 -9.51
C GLY A 161 -24.18 13.37 -10.34
N TYR A 162 -23.75 12.93 -11.50
CA TYR A 162 -24.57 12.09 -12.39
C TYR A 162 -23.70 11.14 -13.21
N LEU A 163 -24.28 10.00 -13.56
CA LEU A 163 -23.74 9.05 -14.52
C LEU A 163 -24.53 9.17 -15.84
N ARG A 164 -23.82 9.17 -16.97
CA ARG A 164 -24.37 8.93 -18.30
C ARG A 164 -24.19 7.46 -18.62
N GLU A 165 -25.28 6.72 -18.75
CA GLU A 165 -25.26 5.28 -18.95
C GLU A 165 -24.77 4.93 -20.35
N GLY A 166 -23.85 3.99 -20.47
CA GLY A 166 -23.24 3.55 -21.71
C GLY A 166 -22.26 4.59 -22.29
N ASP A 167 -22.77 5.62 -22.92
CA ASP A 167 -21.98 6.65 -23.60
C ASP A 167 -22.22 8.08 -23.03
N PRO A 168 -21.44 9.11 -23.44
CA PRO A 168 -21.58 10.47 -22.93
C PRO A 168 -22.92 11.15 -23.21
N THR A 169 -23.75 10.60 -24.11
CA THR A 169 -25.07 11.13 -24.48
C THR A 169 -26.22 10.28 -23.92
N GLY A 170 -25.93 9.15 -23.28
CA GLY A 170 -26.88 8.23 -22.72
C GLY A 170 -27.77 8.79 -21.62
N PRO A 171 -28.72 7.99 -21.12
CA PRO A 171 -29.61 8.39 -20.04
C PRO A 171 -28.83 8.90 -18.82
N LYS A 172 -29.37 9.94 -18.18
CA LYS A 172 -28.76 10.57 -17.01
C LYS A 172 -29.34 9.97 -15.74
N VAL A 173 -28.47 9.39 -14.90
CA VAL A 173 -28.84 8.90 -13.58
C VAL A 173 -28.18 9.80 -12.53
N GLU A 174 -28.97 10.48 -11.73
CA GLU A 174 -28.46 11.41 -10.71
C GLU A 174 -28.08 10.69 -9.42
N MET A 175 -26.97 11.14 -8.83
CA MET A 175 -26.44 10.68 -7.56
C MET A 175 -26.51 11.81 -6.53
N GLY A 176 -27.26 11.59 -5.46
CA GLY A 176 -27.34 12.50 -4.34
C GLY A 176 -26.26 12.24 -3.29
N ASN A 177 -26.36 12.94 -2.15
CA ASN A 177 -25.43 12.80 -1.04
C ASN A 177 -25.98 11.90 0.10
N GLU A 178 -27.26 11.60 0.12
CA GLU A 178 -27.84 10.69 1.10
C GLU A 178 -27.50 9.24 0.78
N GLU A 179 -27.37 8.38 1.80
CA GLU A 179 -26.89 7.00 1.67
C GLU A 179 -27.65 6.19 0.61
N GLY A 180 -28.96 6.29 0.54
CA GLY A 180 -29.80 5.59 -0.46
C GLY A 180 -29.74 6.18 -1.87
N THR A 181 -29.13 7.35 -2.06
CA THR A 181 -29.05 8.06 -3.36
C THR A 181 -27.66 8.02 -3.98
N ARG A 182 -26.67 7.52 -3.26
CA ARG A 182 -25.28 7.32 -3.73
C ARG A 182 -25.20 6.13 -4.67
N GLY A 183 -24.22 6.16 -5.56
CA GLY A 183 -23.75 4.95 -6.23
C GLY A 183 -22.60 4.34 -5.42
N THR A 184 -22.58 3.03 -5.24
CA THR A 184 -21.53 2.31 -4.52
C THR A 184 -20.76 1.38 -5.44
N TYR A 185 -19.51 1.09 -5.12
CA TYR A 185 -18.71 0.12 -5.87
C TYR A 185 -17.77 -0.64 -4.95
N ASP A 186 -17.44 -1.88 -5.30
CA ASP A 186 -16.47 -2.74 -4.65
C ASP A 186 -15.72 -3.55 -5.71
N PHE A 187 -14.43 -3.27 -5.85
CA PHE A 187 -13.52 -3.93 -6.79
C PHE A 187 -12.41 -4.71 -6.06
N GLY A 188 -12.59 -4.98 -4.78
CA GLY A 188 -11.65 -5.75 -3.98
C GLY A 188 -11.40 -7.16 -4.52
N SER A 189 -12.42 -7.81 -5.14
CA SER A 189 -12.28 -9.12 -5.78
C SER A 189 -11.30 -9.10 -6.97
N ASP A 190 -11.22 -7.96 -7.70
CA ASP A 190 -10.43 -7.79 -8.91
C ASP A 190 -8.99 -7.36 -8.64
N MET A 191 -8.64 -7.11 -7.39
CA MET A 191 -7.27 -6.82 -7.00
C MET A 191 -6.37 -8.05 -7.14
N ARG A 192 -5.11 -7.81 -7.54
CA ARG A 192 -4.06 -8.84 -7.60
C ARG A 192 -3.68 -9.28 -6.19
N ARG A 193 -3.34 -10.55 -6.02
CA ARG A 193 -2.75 -11.05 -4.77
C ARG A 193 -1.23 -10.88 -4.72
N TRP A 194 -0.59 -10.87 -5.88
CA TRP A 194 0.85 -10.69 -6.00
C TRP A 194 1.17 -9.32 -6.57
N GLN A 195 2.02 -8.59 -5.87
CA GLN A 195 2.55 -7.30 -6.30
C GLN A 195 4.08 -7.36 -6.33
N PHE A 196 4.67 -6.71 -7.33
CA PHE A 196 6.10 -6.60 -7.52
C PHE A 196 6.48 -5.13 -7.66
N GLY A 197 7.64 -4.78 -7.14
CA GLY A 197 8.11 -3.41 -7.20
C GLY A 197 9.58 -3.27 -6.84
N VAL A 198 9.98 -2.04 -6.65
CA VAL A 198 11.32 -1.65 -6.20
C VAL A 198 11.21 -0.89 -4.88
N ASP A 199 12.21 -1.08 -4.05
CA ASP A 199 12.37 -0.41 -2.77
C ASP A 199 13.72 0.26 -2.72
N LEU A 200 13.75 1.51 -2.27
CA LEU A 200 14.95 2.30 -2.04
C LEU A 200 14.87 2.88 -0.63
N GLY A 201 15.93 2.77 0.12
CA GLY A 201 15.90 3.28 1.49
C GLY A 201 17.28 3.51 2.10
N ALA A 202 17.22 4.06 3.31
CA ALA A 202 18.37 4.34 4.12
C ALA A 202 18.07 4.06 5.60
N ASP A 203 18.99 3.38 6.25
CA ASP A 203 19.00 3.17 7.69
C ASP A 203 20.08 4.04 8.32
N CYS A 204 19.77 4.73 9.42
CA CYS A 204 20.72 5.53 10.19
C CYS A 204 20.88 4.94 11.58
N GLN A 205 22.05 4.41 11.88
CA GLN A 205 22.37 3.86 13.21
C GLN A 205 22.62 5.01 14.20
N ILE A 206 21.75 5.14 15.21
CA ILE A 206 21.87 6.18 16.26
C ILE A 206 22.69 5.68 17.43
N THR A 207 22.44 4.47 17.89
CA THR A 207 23.19 3.80 18.95
C THR A 207 23.68 2.44 18.49
N LYS A 208 24.35 1.67 19.32
CA LYS A 208 24.80 0.30 18.96
C LYS A 208 23.65 -0.63 18.57
N ARG A 209 22.45 -0.41 19.09
CA ARG A 209 21.27 -1.25 18.84
C ARG A 209 20.12 -0.55 18.15
N PHE A 210 19.91 0.75 18.40
CA PHE A 210 18.79 1.51 17.85
C PHE A 210 19.21 2.35 16.65
N GLY A 211 18.32 2.44 15.67
CA GLY A 211 18.42 3.33 14.52
C GLY A 211 17.07 3.77 14.01
N LEU A 212 17.11 4.68 13.07
CA LEU A 212 15.96 5.14 12.29
C LEU A 212 16.10 4.62 10.87
N TYR A 213 14.98 4.48 10.17
CA TYR A 213 15.00 4.16 8.75
C TYR A 213 13.95 4.94 7.98
N ALA A 214 14.22 5.12 6.70
CA ALA A 214 13.27 5.65 5.73
C ALA A 214 13.40 4.86 4.43
N ASP A 215 12.27 4.38 3.92
CA ASP A 215 12.19 3.60 2.68
C ASP A 215 11.13 4.22 1.76
N ILE A 216 11.32 4.09 0.44
CA ILE A 216 10.34 4.43 -0.59
C ILE A 216 10.10 3.17 -1.41
N THR A 217 8.87 2.69 -1.40
CA THR A 217 8.42 1.55 -2.20
C THR A 217 7.60 2.03 -3.39
N TRP A 218 7.93 1.54 -4.57
CA TRP A 218 7.20 1.78 -5.80
C TRP A 218 6.77 0.46 -6.41
N GLY A 219 5.46 0.20 -6.40
CA GLY A 219 4.89 -0.95 -7.10
C GLY A 219 4.93 -0.77 -8.61
N LEU A 220 5.55 -1.71 -9.29
CA LEU A 220 5.63 -1.74 -10.76
C LEU A 220 4.45 -2.50 -11.39
N THR A 221 3.73 -3.26 -10.59
CA THR A 221 2.48 -3.91 -10.99
C THR A 221 1.29 -3.11 -10.51
N GLY A 222 0.29 -2.91 -11.38
CA GLY A 222 -0.98 -2.32 -10.98
C GLY A 222 -1.71 -3.20 -9.96
N ILE A 223 -2.48 -2.57 -9.08
CA ILE A 223 -3.20 -3.28 -8.00
C ILE A 223 -4.31 -4.19 -8.51
N HIS A 224 -4.92 -3.89 -9.66
CA HIS A 224 -5.95 -4.72 -10.28
C HIS A 224 -5.40 -5.69 -11.32
N ARG A 225 -6.15 -6.75 -11.59
CA ARG A 225 -5.84 -7.71 -12.65
C ARG A 225 -5.91 -7.02 -14.01
N SER A 226 -5.13 -7.49 -14.99
CA SER A 226 -5.10 -6.92 -16.34
C SER A 226 -6.43 -7.07 -17.11
N SER A 227 -7.26 -8.02 -16.69
CA SER A 227 -8.63 -8.22 -17.23
C SER A 227 -9.63 -7.17 -16.73
N PHE A 228 -9.33 -6.49 -15.62
CA PHE A 228 -10.18 -5.46 -15.06
C PHE A 228 -10.08 -4.17 -15.89
N LYS A 229 -11.20 -3.73 -16.49
CA LYS A 229 -11.28 -2.56 -17.38
C LYS A 229 -12.24 -1.49 -16.89
N THR A 230 -12.91 -1.73 -15.77
CA THR A 230 -13.94 -0.84 -15.22
C THR A 230 -13.38 0.52 -14.80
N ILE A 231 -12.12 0.59 -14.38
CA ILE A 231 -11.41 1.83 -14.10
C ILE A 231 -10.44 2.11 -15.25
N GLU A 232 -10.49 3.33 -15.83
CA GLU A 232 -9.68 3.72 -16.99
C GLU A 232 -8.16 3.64 -16.74
N GLN A 233 -7.75 3.78 -15.49
CA GLN A 233 -6.34 3.97 -15.11
C GLN A 233 -5.81 2.78 -14.33
N THR A 234 -4.58 2.38 -14.68
CA THR A 234 -3.84 1.45 -13.82
C THR A 234 -3.32 2.19 -12.59
N LEU A 235 -3.66 1.69 -11.43
CA LEU A 235 -3.25 2.26 -10.14
C LEU A 235 -2.02 1.53 -9.60
N TYR A 236 -1.00 2.28 -9.17
CA TYR A 236 0.26 1.76 -8.64
C TYR A 236 0.45 2.19 -7.18
N PRO A 237 0.84 1.29 -6.26
CA PRO A 237 1.14 1.66 -4.89
C PRO A 237 2.50 2.38 -4.82
N ILE A 238 2.51 3.58 -4.27
CA ILE A 238 3.72 4.38 -3.99
C ILE A 238 3.65 4.83 -2.55
N PHE A 239 4.56 4.32 -1.71
CA PHE A 239 4.56 4.61 -0.28
C PHE A 239 5.96 4.92 0.22
N GLY A 240 6.04 5.93 1.09
CA GLY A 240 7.20 6.16 1.95
C GLY A 240 6.96 5.50 3.31
N THR A 241 7.97 4.87 3.87
CA THR A 241 7.93 4.28 5.21
C THR A 241 8.99 4.96 6.07
N ILE A 242 8.59 5.43 7.24
CA ILE A 242 9.53 5.94 8.24
C ILE A 242 9.36 5.14 9.52
N GLY A 243 10.46 4.87 10.22
CA GLY A 243 10.36 4.05 11.41
C GLY A 243 11.64 3.94 12.22
N VAL A 244 11.55 3.08 13.22
CA VAL A 244 12.66 2.72 14.09
C VAL A 244 13.09 1.28 13.84
N MET A 245 14.36 1.03 14.02
CA MET A 245 14.93 -0.30 13.91
C MET A 245 15.73 -0.66 15.17
N TYR A 246 15.74 -1.95 15.48
CA TYR A 246 16.50 -2.52 16.59
C TYR A 246 17.34 -3.70 16.10
N LYS A 247 18.66 -3.61 16.27
CA LYS A 247 19.57 -4.72 15.99
C LYS A 247 19.44 -5.78 17.06
N LEU A 248 19.05 -6.97 16.64
CA LEU A 248 18.96 -8.16 17.49
C LEU A 248 20.34 -8.78 17.69
N LYS A 249 21.15 -8.74 16.64
CA LYS A 249 22.54 -9.19 16.62
C LYS A 249 23.32 -8.42 15.56
#